data_6808addc2b7ff94fc0095524c6f83446
#
_entry.id   6808addc2b7ff94fc0095524c6f83446
#
_cell.length_a   1.000
_cell.length_b   1.000
_cell.length_c   1.000
_cell.angle_alpha   90.00
_cell.angle_beta   90.00
_cell.angle_gamma   90.00
#
_symmetry.space_group_name_H-M   'P 1'
#
loop_
_entity.id
_entity.type
_entity.pdbx_description
1 polymer ?
#
loop_
_entity_poly.entity_id
_entity_poly.type
_entity_poly.pdbx_seq_one_letter_code
_entity_poly.pdbx_strand_id
1 'polypeptide(L)'
;MRVVIVGNGPASASAIEAFRQVDQDSEIIVLSDEPYPTYAPNCMENVIRGDISESALFYKGGFEFYERHRVDFRPNKEVVGIDNKRKVVIVKGGEEIPYDKCLLAAGASAFIPPIPGRELGGVTTAKNLDDAKRIRDLVLSGKVKRVVIVGAGPIGVEDAETLRSMGLEVAVVEFFDRVLPRMLDKYMADRYMEILQREEGIEFYLNHQVVAIHGEDGWVEAVEIVQNGSDRRKFLRADLVILSTGVRPRTHLVANTDIKLHIDEVRGRVVGGILVDEYQRTSDPDVYAAGDICSGIDAWGRHRWIALFPPAQQGGAVAGYNMAGLKVKHSGLVDYNAVKTRSVPAGSGGLFEDAESSLVFEYEEYLIKVFLKEGKVYGYQFVGRPNRRKLNQSNPFLKGLDAKAFLNNRGLGLEASGVLFHHFIKQKDRTFSSEVIEVIKRGMLRSLGNPKFELPLFHRE
;
A
#
# COMPACT_ATOMS: atom_id res chain seq x y z
N MET A 1 -29.97 12.72 -6.44
CA MET A 1 -29.19 12.71 -5.17
C MET A 1 -27.82 13.31 -5.44
N ARG A 2 -27.21 13.98 -4.45
CA ARG A 2 -25.83 14.49 -4.56
C ARG A 2 -24.89 13.63 -3.72
N VAL A 3 -23.89 13.05 -4.36
CA VAL A 3 -22.81 12.28 -3.74
C VAL A 3 -21.54 13.12 -3.74
N VAL A 4 -20.93 13.33 -2.57
CA VAL A 4 -19.63 14.01 -2.47
C VAL A 4 -18.58 13.00 -2.05
N ILE A 5 -17.49 12.91 -2.82
CA ILE A 5 -16.36 12.03 -2.58
C ILE A 5 -15.15 12.87 -2.21
N VAL A 6 -14.59 12.63 -1.04
CA VAL A 6 -13.40 13.32 -0.53
C VAL A 6 -12.17 12.47 -0.76
N GLY A 7 -11.28 12.93 -1.63
CA GLY A 7 -10.11 12.20 -2.09
C GLY A 7 -10.30 11.60 -3.49
N ASN A 8 -9.19 11.37 -4.18
CA ASN A 8 -9.16 10.96 -5.58
C ASN A 8 -8.27 9.75 -5.85
N GLY A 9 -8.16 8.88 -4.85
CA GLY A 9 -7.36 7.66 -4.95
C GLY A 9 -8.11 6.46 -5.53
N PRO A 10 -7.51 5.25 -5.45
CA PRO A 10 -8.09 4.01 -5.97
C PRO A 10 -9.48 3.66 -5.42
N ALA A 11 -9.74 4.00 -4.15
CA ALA A 11 -11.04 3.79 -3.53
C ALA A 11 -12.12 4.65 -4.20
N SER A 12 -11.83 5.92 -4.45
CA SER A 12 -12.74 6.86 -5.11
C SER A 12 -13.07 6.41 -6.53
N ALA A 13 -12.05 6.04 -7.31
CA ALA A 13 -12.24 5.58 -8.68
C ALA A 13 -13.14 4.32 -8.74
N SER A 14 -12.90 3.35 -7.87
CA SER A 14 -13.71 2.13 -7.80
C SER A 14 -15.13 2.41 -7.30
N ALA A 15 -15.30 3.37 -6.38
CA ALA A 15 -16.63 3.80 -5.92
C ALA A 15 -17.44 4.45 -7.03
N ILE A 16 -16.83 5.32 -7.84
CA ILE A 16 -17.47 5.97 -8.99
C ILE A 16 -17.95 4.91 -10.00
N GLU A 17 -17.07 3.98 -10.39
CA GLU A 17 -17.43 2.91 -11.33
C GLU A 17 -18.59 2.06 -10.81
N ALA A 18 -18.52 1.63 -9.55
CA ALA A 18 -19.56 0.82 -8.93
C ALA A 18 -20.88 1.56 -8.79
N PHE A 19 -20.84 2.83 -8.37
CA PHE A 19 -22.03 3.69 -8.26
C PHE A 19 -22.71 3.87 -9.61
N ARG A 20 -21.95 4.17 -10.67
CA ARG A 20 -22.48 4.40 -12.03
C ARG A 20 -23.02 3.14 -12.70
N GLN A 21 -22.69 1.94 -12.23
CA GLN A 21 -23.36 0.72 -12.69
C GLN A 21 -24.82 0.61 -12.21
N VAL A 22 -25.20 1.37 -11.19
CA VAL A 22 -26.52 1.33 -10.55
C VAL A 22 -27.30 2.62 -10.78
N ASP A 23 -26.68 3.77 -10.54
CA ASP A 23 -27.28 5.09 -10.63
C ASP A 23 -26.53 5.95 -11.65
N GLN A 24 -27.22 6.26 -12.74
CA GLN A 24 -26.69 7.04 -13.86
C GLN A 24 -26.98 8.55 -13.74
N ASP A 25 -27.89 8.97 -12.85
CA ASP A 25 -28.47 10.31 -12.87
C ASP A 25 -28.03 11.19 -11.70
N SER A 26 -27.66 10.62 -10.58
CA SER A 26 -27.21 11.37 -9.41
C SER A 26 -25.94 12.18 -9.70
N GLU A 27 -25.86 13.37 -9.10
CA GLU A 27 -24.69 14.22 -9.15
C GLU A 27 -23.56 13.59 -8.33
N ILE A 28 -22.34 13.49 -8.89
CA ILE A 28 -21.12 13.09 -8.18
C ILE A 28 -20.11 14.22 -8.25
N ILE A 29 -19.68 14.69 -7.09
CA ILE A 29 -18.61 15.68 -6.92
C ILE A 29 -17.42 14.99 -6.28
N VAL A 30 -16.23 15.11 -6.88
CA VAL A 30 -14.97 14.58 -6.32
C VAL A 30 -14.05 15.75 -5.98
N LEU A 31 -13.58 15.78 -4.73
CA LEU A 31 -12.66 16.79 -4.22
C LEU A 31 -11.29 16.19 -3.98
N SER A 32 -10.25 16.81 -4.53
CA SER A 32 -8.85 16.38 -4.37
C SER A 32 -7.99 17.57 -3.95
N ASP A 33 -7.07 17.32 -3.01
CA ASP A 33 -6.01 18.28 -2.66
C ASP A 33 -4.87 18.31 -3.70
N GLU A 34 -4.81 17.32 -4.59
CA GLU A 34 -3.83 17.23 -5.68
C GLU A 34 -4.44 17.67 -7.04
N PRO A 35 -3.61 18.17 -7.99
CA PRO A 35 -4.07 18.61 -9.32
C PRO A 35 -4.28 17.45 -10.30
N TYR A 36 -3.91 16.22 -9.95
CA TYR A 36 -3.82 15.08 -10.85
C TYR A 36 -5.13 14.30 -10.95
N PRO A 37 -5.40 13.62 -12.08
CA PRO A 37 -6.41 12.58 -12.11
C PRO A 37 -5.98 11.39 -11.25
N THR A 38 -6.89 10.44 -11.00
CA THR A 38 -6.55 9.24 -10.23
C THR A 38 -5.36 8.50 -10.84
N TYR A 39 -4.41 8.11 -10.02
CA TYR A 39 -3.19 7.43 -10.44
C TYR A 39 -2.87 6.23 -9.55
N ALA A 40 -1.91 5.39 -9.99
CA ALA A 40 -1.46 4.21 -9.28
C ALA A 40 -0.30 4.55 -8.32
N PRO A 41 -0.54 4.77 -7.01
CA PRO A 41 0.48 5.20 -6.07
C PRO A 41 1.53 4.10 -5.76
N ASN A 42 1.25 2.87 -6.14
CA ASN A 42 2.15 1.73 -5.97
C ASN A 42 3.15 1.55 -7.14
N CYS A 43 3.33 2.58 -7.99
CA CYS A 43 4.25 2.57 -9.12
C CYS A 43 5.15 3.83 -9.17
N MET A 44 5.27 4.54 -8.04
CA MET A 44 6.06 5.78 -7.96
C MET A 44 7.54 5.56 -8.25
N GLU A 45 8.09 4.42 -7.85
CA GLU A 45 9.48 4.03 -8.10
C GLU A 45 9.83 4.03 -9.60
N ASN A 46 8.85 3.75 -10.47
CA ASN A 46 9.06 3.77 -11.91
C ASN A 46 9.13 5.21 -12.46
N VAL A 47 8.43 6.16 -11.82
CA VAL A 47 8.54 7.59 -12.15
C VAL A 47 9.88 8.14 -11.67
N ILE A 48 10.29 7.83 -10.45
CA ILE A 48 11.59 8.24 -9.89
C ILE A 48 12.71 7.81 -10.84
N ARG A 49 12.69 6.56 -11.28
CA ARG A 49 13.70 5.99 -12.18
C ARG A 49 13.59 6.51 -13.62
N GLY A 50 12.40 6.97 -14.02
CA GLY A 50 12.14 7.42 -15.39
C GLY A 50 11.77 6.30 -16.37
N ASP A 51 11.37 5.14 -15.86
CA ASP A 51 10.92 3.99 -16.68
C ASP A 51 9.57 4.26 -17.34
N ILE A 52 8.74 5.09 -16.73
CA ILE A 52 7.42 5.50 -17.23
C ILE A 52 7.23 7.01 -17.11
N SER A 53 6.39 7.57 -17.97
CA SER A 53 5.93 8.95 -17.85
C SER A 53 4.91 9.09 -16.72
N GLU A 54 4.70 10.31 -16.23
CA GLU A 54 3.66 10.62 -15.24
C GLU A 54 2.27 10.17 -15.71
N SER A 55 1.96 10.40 -16.99
CA SER A 55 0.67 10.02 -17.58
C SER A 55 0.43 8.51 -17.61
N ALA A 56 1.48 7.70 -17.63
CA ALA A 56 1.34 6.24 -17.54
C ALA A 56 0.90 5.75 -16.16
N LEU A 57 1.00 6.58 -15.12
CA LEU A 57 0.41 6.31 -13.81
C LEU A 57 -1.13 6.46 -13.81
N PHE A 58 -1.71 7.22 -14.73
CA PHE A 58 -3.15 7.53 -14.76
C PHE A 58 -3.95 6.33 -15.28
N TYR A 59 -4.01 5.28 -14.47
CA TYR A 59 -4.48 3.94 -14.86
C TYR A 59 -5.96 3.86 -15.28
N LYS A 60 -6.75 4.93 -15.03
CA LYS A 60 -8.17 5.01 -15.45
C LYS A 60 -8.38 5.84 -16.75
N GLY A 61 -7.29 6.25 -17.41
CA GLY A 61 -7.36 7.07 -18.63
C GLY A 61 -7.39 8.58 -18.35
N GLY A 62 -6.81 9.01 -17.23
CA GLY A 62 -6.64 10.42 -16.92
C GLY A 62 -7.96 11.16 -16.64
N PHE A 63 -8.06 12.41 -17.10
CA PHE A 63 -9.24 13.24 -16.86
C PHE A 63 -10.49 12.75 -17.60
N GLU A 64 -10.35 12.05 -18.72
CA GLU A 64 -11.47 11.44 -19.47
C GLU A 64 -12.29 10.45 -18.63
N PHE A 65 -11.70 9.92 -17.56
CA PHE A 65 -12.42 9.06 -16.61
C PHE A 65 -13.61 9.80 -15.97
N TYR A 66 -13.43 11.04 -15.56
CA TYR A 66 -14.50 11.83 -14.91
C TYR A 66 -15.58 12.24 -15.90
N GLU A 67 -15.21 12.63 -17.10
CA GLU A 67 -16.15 12.97 -18.18
C GLU A 67 -17.04 11.76 -18.51
N ARG A 68 -16.43 10.59 -18.73
CA ARG A 68 -17.12 9.34 -19.05
C ARG A 68 -18.12 8.92 -17.97
N HIS A 69 -17.80 9.19 -16.70
CA HIS A 69 -18.66 8.86 -15.57
C HIS A 69 -19.53 10.04 -15.12
N ARG A 70 -19.55 11.16 -15.85
CA ARG A 70 -20.30 12.37 -15.51
C ARG A 70 -20.04 12.83 -14.07
N VAL A 71 -18.78 13.02 -13.73
CA VAL A 71 -18.30 13.42 -12.41
C VAL A 71 -17.80 14.86 -12.47
N ASP A 72 -18.25 15.71 -11.57
CA ASP A 72 -17.68 17.04 -11.31
C ASP A 72 -16.40 16.86 -10.49
N PHE A 73 -15.27 16.73 -11.18
CA PHE A 73 -13.97 16.61 -10.53
C PHE A 73 -13.38 17.99 -10.25
N ARG A 74 -13.08 18.25 -8.98
CA ARG A 74 -12.53 19.53 -8.49
C ARG A 74 -11.14 19.31 -7.90
N PRO A 75 -10.08 19.45 -8.70
CA PRO A 75 -8.70 19.38 -8.22
C PRO A 75 -8.33 20.60 -7.37
N ASN A 76 -7.25 20.49 -6.57
CA ASN A 76 -6.75 21.55 -5.68
C ASN A 76 -7.81 22.06 -4.67
N LYS A 77 -8.75 21.20 -4.28
CA LYS A 77 -9.78 21.47 -3.27
C LYS A 77 -9.48 20.64 -2.02
N GLU A 78 -8.63 21.19 -1.14
CA GLU A 78 -8.31 20.54 0.13
C GLU A 78 -9.52 20.58 1.07
N VAL A 79 -10.04 19.39 1.43
CA VAL A 79 -11.08 19.25 2.43
C VAL A 79 -10.43 19.23 3.82
N VAL A 80 -10.95 20.08 4.72
CA VAL A 80 -10.44 20.20 6.09
C VAL A 80 -11.33 19.54 7.15
N GLY A 81 -12.56 19.15 6.78
CA GLY A 81 -13.48 18.47 7.67
C GLY A 81 -14.86 18.27 7.04
N ILE A 82 -15.72 17.59 7.78
CA ILE A 82 -17.14 17.47 7.48
C ILE A 82 -17.97 17.90 8.69
N ASP A 83 -19.18 18.39 8.43
CA ASP A 83 -20.25 18.51 9.42
C ASP A 83 -21.35 17.51 9.03
N ASN A 84 -21.38 16.36 9.68
CA ASN A 84 -22.30 15.28 9.35
C ASN A 84 -23.75 15.57 9.74
N LYS A 85 -23.98 16.47 10.70
CA LYS A 85 -25.34 16.91 11.12
C LYS A 85 -25.96 17.85 10.09
N ARG A 86 -25.17 18.79 9.58
CA ARG A 86 -25.59 19.71 8.51
C ARG A 86 -25.44 19.09 7.11
N LYS A 87 -24.79 17.91 7.01
CA LYS A 87 -24.47 17.23 5.76
C LYS A 87 -23.70 18.12 4.78
N VAL A 88 -22.59 18.69 5.25
CA VAL A 88 -21.70 19.49 4.42
C VAL A 88 -20.25 19.02 4.53
N VAL A 89 -19.53 19.06 3.41
CA VAL A 89 -18.08 18.94 3.35
C VAL A 89 -17.49 20.33 3.38
N ILE A 90 -16.48 20.56 4.22
CA ILE A 90 -15.84 21.86 4.45
C ILE A 90 -14.50 21.89 3.73
N VAL A 91 -14.38 22.74 2.73
CA VAL A 91 -13.16 22.98 1.96
C VAL A 91 -12.33 24.07 2.65
N LYS A 92 -11.02 23.98 2.56
CA LYS A 92 -10.09 25.01 3.02
C LYS A 92 -10.45 26.36 2.37
N GLY A 93 -10.58 27.39 3.19
CA GLY A 93 -11.09 28.72 2.76
C GLY A 93 -12.58 28.92 3.02
N GLY A 94 -13.30 27.92 3.56
CA GLY A 94 -14.65 28.07 4.09
C GLY A 94 -15.79 27.74 3.12
N GLU A 95 -15.48 27.26 1.89
CA GLU A 95 -16.50 26.76 0.97
C GLU A 95 -17.15 25.50 1.58
N GLU A 96 -18.48 25.47 1.64
CA GLU A 96 -19.28 24.34 2.12
C GLU A 96 -20.01 23.68 0.95
N ILE A 97 -19.89 22.35 0.82
CA ILE A 97 -20.51 21.57 -0.25
C ILE A 97 -21.52 20.60 0.40
N PRO A 98 -22.83 20.80 0.18
CA PRO A 98 -23.84 19.91 0.73
C PRO A 98 -23.87 18.56 0.03
N TYR A 99 -24.23 17.51 0.78
CA TYR A 99 -24.35 16.14 0.26
C TYR A 99 -25.60 15.41 0.76
N ASP A 100 -26.12 14.47 -0.04
CA ASP A 100 -27.06 13.45 0.42
C ASP A 100 -26.30 12.23 0.96
N LYS A 101 -25.17 11.84 0.27
CA LYS A 101 -24.23 10.81 0.69
C LYS A 101 -22.80 11.33 0.56
N CYS A 102 -21.94 10.99 1.52
CA CYS A 102 -20.54 11.35 1.51
C CYS A 102 -19.66 10.10 1.55
N LEU A 103 -18.63 10.03 0.70
CA LEU A 103 -17.57 9.03 0.78
C LEU A 103 -16.27 9.69 1.21
N LEU A 104 -15.76 9.32 2.38
CA LEU A 104 -14.42 9.68 2.84
C LEU A 104 -13.41 8.67 2.29
N ALA A 105 -12.64 9.07 1.29
CA ALA A 105 -11.63 8.29 0.61
C ALA A 105 -10.30 9.05 0.46
N ALA A 106 -10.02 9.95 1.41
CA ALA A 106 -8.84 10.82 1.41
C ALA A 106 -7.52 10.08 1.76
N GLY A 107 -7.58 8.79 2.03
CA GLY A 107 -6.41 7.97 2.25
C GLY A 107 -5.66 8.28 3.54
N ALA A 108 -4.33 8.19 3.48
CA ALA A 108 -3.42 8.41 4.59
C ALA A 108 -2.30 9.38 4.20
N SER A 109 -1.82 10.16 5.16
CA SER A 109 -0.64 11.03 5.02
C SER A 109 0.63 10.30 5.46
N ALA A 110 1.78 10.66 4.90
CA ALA A 110 3.06 10.20 5.40
C ALA A 110 3.22 10.57 6.88
N PHE A 111 3.70 9.64 7.67
CA PHE A 111 4.09 9.93 9.04
C PHE A 111 5.50 10.53 9.04
N ILE A 112 5.61 11.77 9.42
CA ILE A 112 6.89 12.47 9.58
C ILE A 112 7.20 12.52 11.09
N PRO A 113 8.17 11.72 11.58
CA PRO A 113 8.52 11.74 12.99
C PRO A 113 9.11 13.11 13.38
N PRO A 114 8.96 13.51 14.66
CA PRO A 114 9.45 14.81 15.13
C PRO A 114 10.98 14.82 15.33
N ILE A 115 11.72 14.55 14.25
CA ILE A 115 13.18 14.53 14.23
C ILE A 115 13.68 15.95 13.96
N PRO A 116 14.61 16.49 14.76
CA PRO A 116 15.27 17.76 14.46
C PRO A 116 15.92 17.74 13.07
N GLY A 117 15.73 18.79 12.29
CA GLY A 117 16.26 18.93 10.93
C GLY A 117 15.41 18.30 9.82
N ARG A 118 14.24 17.77 10.14
CA ARG A 118 13.30 17.21 9.14
C ARG A 118 12.77 18.24 8.13
N GLU A 119 12.93 19.53 8.42
CA GLU A 119 12.51 20.64 7.55
C GLU A 119 13.63 21.13 6.62
N LEU A 120 14.84 20.57 6.71
CA LEU A 120 15.96 20.93 5.84
C LEU A 120 15.68 20.61 4.37
N GLY A 121 16.25 21.39 3.48
CA GLY A 121 16.30 21.08 2.07
C GLY A 121 16.97 19.70 1.86
N GLY A 122 16.48 18.94 0.88
CA GLY A 122 16.95 17.56 0.69
C GLY A 122 16.33 16.53 1.65
N VAL A 123 15.40 16.93 2.53
CA VAL A 123 14.57 15.99 3.31
C VAL A 123 13.18 15.93 2.68
N THR A 124 12.68 14.73 2.39
CA THR A 124 11.38 14.53 1.73
C THR A 124 10.72 13.21 2.16
N THR A 125 9.50 12.99 1.72
CA THR A 125 8.83 11.69 1.76
C THR A 125 8.74 11.10 0.35
N ALA A 126 8.21 9.88 0.20
CA ALA A 126 7.92 9.24 -1.09
C ALA A 126 6.45 8.76 -1.11
N LYS A 127 5.51 9.68 -0.79
CA LYS A 127 4.10 9.29 -0.59
C LYS A 127 3.23 9.58 -1.81
N ASN A 128 3.48 10.66 -2.53
CA ASN A 128 2.65 11.15 -3.62
C ASN A 128 3.48 11.43 -4.90
N LEU A 129 2.80 11.81 -5.97
CA LEU A 129 3.45 12.05 -7.26
C LEU A 129 4.42 13.24 -7.20
N ASP A 130 4.11 14.29 -6.45
CA ASP A 130 5.01 15.44 -6.29
C ASP A 130 6.30 15.06 -5.54
N ASP A 131 6.22 14.17 -4.54
CA ASP A 131 7.39 13.62 -3.88
C ASP A 131 8.27 12.86 -4.87
N ALA A 132 7.68 11.99 -5.68
CA ALA A 132 8.41 11.21 -6.69
C ALA A 132 9.11 12.10 -7.71
N LYS A 133 8.43 13.16 -8.20
CA LYS A 133 9.00 14.17 -9.10
C LYS A 133 10.16 14.90 -8.43
N ARG A 134 9.98 15.35 -7.21
CA ARG A 134 11.03 16.04 -6.44
C ARG A 134 12.27 15.17 -6.26
N ILE A 135 12.10 13.89 -5.88
CA ILE A 135 13.21 12.95 -5.74
C ILE A 135 13.93 12.79 -7.07
N ARG A 136 13.19 12.57 -8.15
CA ARG A 136 13.75 12.44 -9.50
C ARG A 136 14.55 13.67 -9.92
N ASP A 137 13.99 14.86 -9.76
CA ASP A 137 14.63 16.11 -10.14
C ASP A 137 15.93 16.36 -9.35
N LEU A 138 15.94 16.06 -8.05
CA LEU A 138 17.11 16.14 -7.22
C LEU A 138 18.20 15.17 -7.68
N VAL A 139 17.85 13.94 -7.98
CA VAL A 139 18.80 12.92 -8.49
C VAL A 139 19.37 13.34 -9.86
N LEU A 140 18.51 13.76 -10.78
CA LEU A 140 18.92 14.17 -12.13
C LEU A 140 19.75 15.45 -12.13
N SER A 141 19.65 16.30 -11.10
CA SER A 141 20.53 17.47 -10.95
C SER A 141 22.02 17.13 -10.79
N GLY A 142 22.34 15.86 -10.50
CA GLY A 142 23.70 15.39 -10.25
C GLY A 142 24.31 15.83 -8.91
N LYS A 143 23.55 16.56 -8.08
CA LYS A 143 23.99 17.02 -6.75
C LYS A 143 23.87 15.94 -5.68
N VAL A 144 22.93 14.98 -5.85
CA VAL A 144 22.71 13.88 -4.93
C VAL A 144 23.59 12.69 -5.33
N LYS A 145 24.39 12.21 -4.38
CA LYS A 145 25.23 11.01 -4.52
C LYS A 145 24.93 9.97 -3.43
N ARG A 146 24.56 10.46 -2.23
CA ARG A 146 24.32 9.64 -1.05
C ARG A 146 22.91 9.89 -0.53
N VAL A 147 22.16 8.82 -0.37
CA VAL A 147 20.79 8.86 0.13
C VAL A 147 20.68 8.05 1.41
N VAL A 148 20.05 8.64 2.41
CA VAL A 148 19.64 7.92 3.61
C VAL A 148 18.12 7.78 3.60
N ILE A 149 17.65 6.54 3.66
CA ILE A 149 16.22 6.22 3.76
C ILE A 149 15.91 5.83 5.20
N VAL A 150 14.90 6.46 5.79
CA VAL A 150 14.48 6.20 7.17
C VAL A 150 13.22 5.33 7.12
N GLY A 151 13.38 4.06 7.49
CA GLY A 151 12.35 3.01 7.43
C GLY A 151 12.61 1.98 6.33
N ALA A 152 12.65 0.70 6.70
CA ALA A 152 12.80 -0.45 5.81
C ALA A 152 11.46 -1.17 5.54
N GLY A 153 10.35 -0.43 5.50
CA GLY A 153 9.08 -0.92 5.00
C GLY A 153 9.07 -1.08 3.47
N PRO A 154 7.94 -1.52 2.86
CA PRO A 154 7.84 -1.74 1.42
C PRO A 154 8.35 -0.58 0.58
N ILE A 155 7.85 0.63 0.82
CA ILE A 155 8.25 1.84 0.08
C ILE A 155 9.75 2.12 0.24
N GLY A 156 10.26 2.08 1.49
CA GLY A 156 11.68 2.38 1.74
C GLY A 156 12.63 1.41 1.05
N VAL A 157 12.26 0.13 0.95
CA VAL A 157 13.08 -0.90 0.27
C VAL A 157 12.99 -0.75 -1.26
N GLU A 158 11.81 -0.47 -1.81
CA GLU A 158 11.62 -0.22 -3.25
C GLU A 158 12.36 1.05 -3.70
N ASP A 159 12.30 2.13 -2.91
CA ASP A 159 13.05 3.35 -3.16
C ASP A 159 14.57 3.12 -3.05
N ALA A 160 15.02 2.31 -2.08
CA ALA A 160 16.43 1.99 -1.93
C ALA A 160 17.00 1.28 -3.16
N GLU A 161 16.32 0.25 -3.67
CA GLU A 161 16.73 -0.43 -4.90
C GLU A 161 16.66 0.50 -6.11
N THR A 162 15.59 1.30 -6.21
CA THR A 162 15.41 2.27 -7.28
C THR A 162 16.60 3.23 -7.36
N LEU A 163 16.95 3.86 -6.24
CA LEU A 163 18.04 4.84 -6.19
C LEU A 163 19.41 4.19 -6.37
N ARG A 164 19.62 2.98 -5.87
CA ARG A 164 20.81 2.17 -6.18
C ARG A 164 20.95 1.92 -7.68
N SER A 165 19.87 1.53 -8.35
CA SER A 165 19.85 1.30 -9.80
C SER A 165 20.16 2.57 -10.62
N MET A 166 19.98 3.75 -10.05
CA MET A 166 20.36 5.05 -10.62
C MET A 166 21.81 5.46 -10.29
N GLY A 167 22.59 4.60 -9.63
CA GLY A 167 24.01 4.81 -9.35
C GLY A 167 24.31 5.54 -8.05
N LEU A 168 23.35 5.72 -7.15
CA LEU A 168 23.54 6.41 -5.88
C LEU A 168 24.03 5.45 -4.78
N GLU A 169 24.75 5.98 -3.79
CA GLU A 169 25.04 5.28 -2.54
C GLU A 169 23.80 5.34 -1.65
N VAL A 170 23.30 4.20 -1.15
CA VAL A 170 22.06 4.14 -0.37
C VAL A 170 22.28 3.42 0.94
N ALA A 171 21.88 4.08 2.03
CA ALA A 171 21.80 3.51 3.37
C ALA A 171 20.35 3.55 3.86
N VAL A 172 19.88 2.46 4.47
CA VAL A 172 18.55 2.33 5.05
C VAL A 172 18.67 2.19 6.57
N VAL A 173 17.99 3.06 7.32
CA VAL A 173 17.95 3.03 8.78
C VAL A 173 16.59 2.51 9.22
N GLU A 174 16.58 1.42 9.99
CA GLU A 174 15.35 0.78 10.47
C GLU A 174 15.37 0.64 11.99
N PHE A 175 14.28 1.04 12.62
CA PHE A 175 14.11 0.96 14.07
C PHE A 175 14.00 -0.49 14.57
N PHE A 176 13.38 -1.37 13.79
CA PHE A 176 13.23 -2.77 14.12
C PHE A 176 14.48 -3.59 13.77
N ASP A 177 14.50 -4.84 14.20
CA ASP A 177 15.59 -5.80 14.02
C ASP A 177 15.63 -6.45 12.62
N ARG A 178 14.74 -6.04 11.70
CA ARG A 178 14.62 -6.62 10.36
C ARG A 178 14.00 -5.69 9.35
N VAL A 179 14.25 -5.96 8.08
CA VAL A 179 13.57 -5.33 6.96
C VAL A 179 12.14 -5.87 6.82
N LEU A 180 11.23 -5.09 6.21
CA LEU A 180 9.82 -5.45 6.00
C LEU A 180 9.13 -6.01 7.28
N PRO A 181 9.28 -5.36 8.45
CA PRO A 181 8.97 -5.96 9.75
C PRO A 181 7.49 -6.36 9.93
N ARG A 182 6.58 -5.75 9.14
CA ARG A 182 5.14 -6.10 9.13
C ARG A 182 4.74 -7.10 8.06
N MET A 183 5.66 -7.45 7.14
CA MET A 183 5.40 -8.38 6.05
C MET A 183 6.11 -9.72 6.23
N LEU A 184 7.34 -9.68 6.76
CA LEU A 184 8.18 -10.85 6.88
C LEU A 184 8.53 -11.11 8.34
N ASP A 185 8.57 -12.38 8.71
CA ASP A 185 9.20 -12.77 9.96
C ASP A 185 10.74 -12.64 9.86
N LYS A 186 11.42 -12.81 10.98
CA LYS A 186 12.88 -12.60 11.04
C LYS A 186 13.64 -13.47 10.04
N TYR A 187 13.29 -14.75 9.92
CA TYR A 187 13.96 -15.69 9.03
C TYR A 187 13.84 -15.27 7.55
N MET A 188 12.63 -14.94 7.11
CA MET A 188 12.37 -14.52 5.74
C MET A 188 12.99 -13.14 5.43
N ALA A 189 12.94 -12.23 6.40
CA ALA A 189 13.51 -10.89 6.30
C ALA A 189 15.04 -10.92 6.19
N ASP A 190 15.72 -11.76 6.96
CA ASP A 190 17.18 -11.91 6.91
C ASP A 190 17.62 -12.43 5.53
N ARG A 191 16.92 -13.43 4.99
CA ARG A 191 17.21 -13.96 3.62
C ARG A 191 17.00 -12.90 2.55
N TYR A 192 15.94 -12.11 2.66
CA TYR A 192 15.66 -11.02 1.74
C TYR A 192 16.74 -9.95 1.78
N MET A 193 17.11 -9.51 2.99
CA MET A 193 18.13 -8.50 3.22
C MET A 193 19.51 -8.93 2.68
N GLU A 194 19.92 -10.17 2.95
CA GLU A 194 21.20 -10.73 2.45
C GLU A 194 21.30 -10.63 0.91
N ILE A 195 20.20 -10.89 0.19
CA ILE A 195 20.18 -10.76 -1.27
C ILE A 195 20.32 -9.30 -1.69
N LEU A 196 19.57 -8.38 -1.07
CA LEU A 196 19.65 -6.95 -1.38
C LEU A 196 21.05 -6.38 -1.11
N GLN A 197 21.67 -6.77 -0.01
CA GLN A 197 23.03 -6.34 0.31
C GLN A 197 24.04 -6.85 -0.71
N ARG A 198 23.94 -8.14 -1.08
CA ARG A 198 24.88 -8.78 -1.99
C ARG A 198 24.73 -8.29 -3.44
N GLU A 199 23.48 -8.15 -3.91
CA GLU A 199 23.21 -7.85 -5.34
C GLU A 199 23.13 -6.35 -5.61
N GLU A 200 22.60 -5.56 -4.69
CA GLU A 200 22.39 -4.12 -4.88
C GLU A 200 23.42 -3.27 -4.10
N GLY A 201 24.10 -3.82 -3.11
CA GLY A 201 25.03 -3.08 -2.28
C GLY A 201 24.37 -2.02 -1.40
N ILE A 202 23.11 -2.27 -0.96
CA ILE A 202 22.40 -1.40 -0.03
C ILE A 202 22.96 -1.63 1.38
N GLU A 203 23.28 -0.56 2.11
CA GLU A 203 23.67 -0.64 3.52
C GLU A 203 22.44 -0.60 4.42
N PHE A 204 22.29 -1.55 5.36
CA PHE A 204 21.21 -1.56 6.33
C PHE A 204 21.72 -1.34 7.75
N TYR A 205 21.09 -0.40 8.45
CA TYR A 205 21.29 -0.10 9.87
C TYR A 205 20.03 -0.50 10.63
N LEU A 206 19.91 -1.80 10.95
CA LEU A 206 18.79 -2.34 11.75
C LEU A 206 18.99 -2.07 13.23
N ASN A 207 17.92 -2.04 14.02
CA ASN A 207 17.93 -1.66 15.44
C ASN A 207 18.53 -0.26 15.67
N HIS A 208 18.33 0.66 14.74
CA HIS A 208 18.77 2.04 14.85
C HIS A 208 17.61 3.01 14.70
N GLN A 209 17.65 4.08 15.48
CA GLN A 209 16.75 5.22 15.31
C GLN A 209 17.51 6.43 14.80
N VAL A 210 16.87 7.23 13.97
CA VAL A 210 17.36 8.56 13.59
C VAL A 210 17.02 9.53 14.72
N VAL A 211 18.01 10.21 15.26
CA VAL A 211 17.83 11.16 16.38
C VAL A 211 17.92 12.62 15.93
N ALA A 212 18.65 12.90 14.85
CA ALA A 212 18.70 14.22 14.23
C ALA A 212 19.14 14.12 12.76
N ILE A 213 18.76 15.13 11.99
CA ILE A 213 19.23 15.39 10.64
C ILE A 213 19.99 16.70 10.70
N HIS A 214 21.27 16.68 10.30
CA HIS A 214 22.16 17.82 10.33
C HIS A 214 22.32 18.40 8.93
N GLY A 215 22.53 19.71 8.85
CA GLY A 215 22.72 20.39 7.59
C GLY A 215 23.47 21.70 7.74
N GLU A 216 23.96 22.22 6.62
CA GLU A 216 24.59 23.52 6.47
C GLU A 216 23.84 24.32 5.39
N ASP A 217 23.77 25.62 5.52
CA ASP A 217 23.08 26.52 4.59
C ASP A 217 21.63 26.10 4.25
N GLY A 218 20.93 25.45 5.21
CA GLY A 218 19.56 25.01 5.05
C GLY A 218 19.40 23.70 4.26
N TRP A 219 20.48 22.99 3.92
CA TRP A 219 20.46 21.72 3.20
C TRP A 219 21.04 20.57 4.04
N VAL A 220 20.54 19.35 3.85
CA VAL A 220 21.00 18.17 4.59
C VAL A 220 22.43 17.78 4.20
N GLU A 221 23.24 17.39 5.20
CA GLU A 221 24.60 16.85 5.03
C GLU A 221 24.79 15.50 5.72
N ALA A 222 24.12 15.27 6.83
CA ALA A 222 24.27 14.04 7.59
C ALA A 222 23.02 13.68 8.39
N VAL A 223 22.86 12.38 8.63
CA VAL A 223 21.85 11.81 9.52
C VAL A 223 22.56 11.20 10.73
N GLU A 224 22.16 11.63 11.92
CA GLU A 224 22.65 11.09 13.18
C GLU A 224 21.75 9.92 13.60
N ILE A 225 22.37 8.75 13.80
CA ILE A 225 21.68 7.53 14.21
C ILE A 225 22.25 6.98 15.52
N VAL A 226 21.40 6.30 16.28
CA VAL A 226 21.76 5.63 17.53
C VAL A 226 21.20 4.21 17.49
N GLN A 227 22.03 3.24 17.88
CA GLN A 227 21.57 1.87 18.04
C GLN A 227 20.62 1.78 19.25
N ASN A 228 19.49 1.10 19.10
CA ASN A 228 18.53 0.94 20.18
C ASN A 228 19.16 0.27 21.40
N GLY A 229 18.98 0.88 22.57
CA GLY A 229 19.58 0.41 23.81
C GLY A 229 21.07 0.77 23.99
N SER A 230 21.60 1.69 23.18
CA SER A 230 22.98 2.16 23.25
C SER A 230 23.01 3.69 23.12
N ASP A 231 24.05 4.32 23.70
CA ASP A 231 24.33 5.75 23.52
C ASP A 231 25.33 6.03 22.38
N ARG A 232 25.77 4.99 21.67
CA ARG A 232 26.73 5.14 20.58
C ARG A 232 26.07 5.80 19.38
N ARG A 233 26.57 6.98 19.03
CA ARG A 233 26.12 7.79 17.91
C ARG A 233 26.96 7.51 16.67
N LYS A 234 26.30 7.46 15.52
CA LYS A 234 26.95 7.37 14.21
C LYS A 234 26.35 8.42 13.29
N PHE A 235 27.18 9.01 12.45
CA PHE A 235 26.78 9.98 11.44
C PHE A 235 26.90 9.35 10.05
N LEU A 236 25.81 9.36 9.31
CA LEU A 236 25.72 8.91 7.92
C LEU A 236 25.66 10.17 7.04
N ARG A 237 26.62 10.35 6.15
CA ARG A 237 26.58 11.44 5.18
C ARG A 237 25.36 11.25 4.25
N ALA A 238 24.66 12.32 3.95
CA ALA A 238 23.47 12.31 3.10
C ALA A 238 23.34 13.61 2.32
N ASP A 239 23.11 13.52 1.03
CA ASP A 239 22.73 14.62 0.16
C ASP A 239 21.20 14.68 -0.01
N LEU A 240 20.50 13.56 0.30
CA LEU A 240 19.05 13.40 0.28
C LEU A 240 18.64 12.46 1.41
N VAL A 241 17.56 12.79 2.11
CA VAL A 241 16.93 11.94 3.14
C VAL A 241 15.47 11.68 2.74
N ILE A 242 15.08 10.41 2.70
CA ILE A 242 13.70 10.00 2.43
C ILE A 242 13.08 9.41 3.69
N LEU A 243 12.01 10.02 4.18
CA LEU A 243 11.28 9.56 5.36
C LEU A 243 10.18 8.57 4.95
N SER A 244 10.48 7.27 5.00
CA SER A 244 9.58 6.16 4.69
C SER A 244 9.09 5.45 5.96
N THR A 245 8.75 6.23 6.99
CA THR A 245 8.42 5.79 8.36
C THR A 245 6.95 5.35 8.54
N GLY A 246 6.27 5.11 7.43
CA GLY A 246 4.88 4.68 7.40
C GLY A 246 3.90 5.84 7.19
N VAL A 247 2.61 5.53 7.37
CA VAL A 247 1.51 6.46 7.09
C VAL A 247 0.53 6.52 8.25
N ARG A 248 -0.30 7.57 8.29
CA ARG A 248 -1.40 7.73 9.24
C ARG A 248 -2.70 8.08 8.50
N PRO A 249 -3.83 7.46 8.84
CA PRO A 249 -5.11 7.77 8.23
C PRO A 249 -5.51 9.23 8.50
N ARG A 250 -6.12 9.89 7.52
CA ARG A 250 -6.54 11.31 7.60
C ARG A 250 -7.82 11.47 8.43
N THR A 251 -7.82 10.95 9.67
CA THR A 251 -8.98 10.96 10.57
C THR A 251 -9.35 12.35 11.10
N HIS A 252 -8.50 13.35 10.93
CA HIS A 252 -8.80 14.74 11.28
C HIS A 252 -10.05 15.28 10.56
N LEU A 253 -10.40 14.71 9.41
CA LEU A 253 -11.61 15.10 8.65
C LEU A 253 -12.90 14.87 9.43
N VAL A 254 -12.91 13.99 10.42
CA VAL A 254 -14.06 13.69 11.27
C VAL A 254 -13.87 14.13 12.73
N ALA A 255 -12.85 14.95 13.03
CA ALA A 255 -12.52 15.35 14.39
C ALA A 255 -13.65 16.11 15.13
N ASN A 256 -14.49 16.83 14.37
CA ASN A 256 -15.61 17.61 14.91
C ASN A 256 -16.97 16.89 14.71
N THR A 257 -16.97 15.58 14.59
CA THR A 257 -18.16 14.74 14.40
C THR A 257 -18.26 13.68 15.50
N ASP A 258 -19.37 12.97 15.54
CA ASP A 258 -19.58 11.77 16.36
C ASP A 258 -19.25 10.45 15.61
N ILE A 259 -18.59 10.55 14.46
CA ILE A 259 -18.15 9.39 13.69
C ILE A 259 -17.03 8.65 14.42
N LYS A 260 -17.24 7.34 14.61
CA LYS A 260 -16.35 6.50 15.43
C LYS A 260 -15.03 6.19 14.71
N LEU A 261 -13.94 6.22 15.48
CA LEU A 261 -12.60 5.82 15.06
C LEU A 261 -12.22 4.46 15.66
N HIS A 262 -11.28 3.79 15.04
CA HIS A 262 -10.67 2.56 15.58
C HIS A 262 -9.71 2.92 16.71
N ILE A 263 -10.13 2.62 17.95
CA ILE A 263 -9.41 2.92 19.18
C ILE A 263 -8.95 1.61 19.83
N ASP A 264 -7.72 1.58 20.32
CA ASP A 264 -7.26 0.57 21.27
C ASP A 264 -7.96 0.85 22.61
N GLU A 265 -8.91 0.01 22.98
CA GLU A 265 -9.74 0.22 24.18
C GLU A 265 -8.91 0.18 25.47
N VAL A 266 -7.79 -0.58 25.50
CA VAL A 266 -6.92 -0.67 26.67
C VAL A 266 -6.09 0.59 26.86
N ARG A 267 -5.60 1.16 25.75
CA ARG A 267 -4.70 2.32 25.75
C ARG A 267 -5.40 3.64 25.49
N GLY A 268 -6.68 3.61 25.10
CA GLY A 268 -7.51 4.79 24.80
C GLY A 268 -6.99 5.64 23.64
N ARG A 269 -6.17 5.07 22.74
CA ARG A 269 -5.57 5.80 21.62
C ARG A 269 -6.09 5.29 20.26
N VAL A 270 -6.17 6.19 19.31
CA VAL A 270 -6.50 5.84 17.92
C VAL A 270 -5.37 4.97 17.36
N VAL A 271 -5.73 3.77 16.90
CA VAL A 271 -4.79 2.77 16.32
C VAL A 271 -5.04 2.52 14.84
N GLY A 272 -6.11 3.08 14.29
CA GLY A 272 -6.47 2.90 12.88
C GLY A 272 -7.29 4.07 12.36
N GLY A 273 -8.04 3.84 11.29
CA GLY A 273 -8.87 4.84 10.63
C GLY A 273 -10.28 4.95 11.19
N ILE A 274 -11.17 5.52 10.39
CA ILE A 274 -12.60 5.58 10.65
C ILE A 274 -13.16 4.15 10.66
N LEU A 275 -13.92 3.79 11.69
CA LEU A 275 -14.57 2.49 11.75
C LEU A 275 -15.68 2.39 10.70
N VAL A 276 -15.67 1.30 9.94
CA VAL A 276 -16.73 0.97 8.98
C VAL A 276 -17.27 -0.43 9.21
N ASP A 277 -18.54 -0.61 8.89
CA ASP A 277 -19.20 -1.91 8.87
C ASP A 277 -18.88 -2.69 7.57
N GLU A 278 -19.45 -3.86 7.42
CA GLU A 278 -19.29 -4.71 6.23
C GLU A 278 -19.86 -4.09 4.92
N TYR A 279 -20.62 -3.01 5.04
CA TYR A 279 -21.15 -2.24 3.91
C TYR A 279 -20.35 -0.97 3.62
N GLN A 280 -19.23 -0.77 4.28
CA GLN A 280 -18.39 0.44 4.25
C GLN A 280 -19.09 1.70 4.80
N ARG A 281 -20.14 1.54 5.63
CA ARG A 281 -20.79 2.65 6.31
C ARG A 281 -20.04 2.96 7.61
N THR A 282 -19.93 4.22 7.91
CA THR A 282 -19.47 4.69 9.23
C THR A 282 -20.58 4.56 10.27
N SER A 283 -20.37 5.11 11.48
CA SER A 283 -21.46 5.25 12.47
C SER A 283 -22.55 6.25 12.05
N ASP A 284 -22.33 7.05 11.01
CA ASP A 284 -23.33 7.86 10.34
C ASP A 284 -23.83 7.14 9.07
N PRO A 285 -25.16 6.93 8.90
CA PRO A 285 -25.71 6.15 7.80
C PRO A 285 -25.56 6.82 6.42
N ASP A 286 -25.27 8.11 6.37
CA ASP A 286 -25.10 8.86 5.14
C ASP A 286 -23.61 9.10 4.79
N VAL A 287 -22.69 8.67 5.70
CA VAL A 287 -21.26 8.80 5.52
C VAL A 287 -20.61 7.43 5.41
N TYR A 288 -19.92 7.21 4.32
CA TYR A 288 -19.14 6.01 4.00
C TYR A 288 -17.64 6.32 4.10
N ALA A 289 -16.82 5.32 4.31
CA ALA A 289 -15.36 5.48 4.21
C ALA A 289 -14.71 4.26 3.55
N ALA A 290 -13.68 4.48 2.74
CA ALA A 290 -12.97 3.42 2.03
C ALA A 290 -11.49 3.76 1.80
N GLY A 291 -10.64 2.73 1.71
CA GLY A 291 -9.19 2.85 1.54
C GLY A 291 -8.47 3.16 2.85
N ASP A 292 -7.29 3.78 2.72
CA ASP A 292 -6.35 3.95 3.85
C ASP A 292 -6.87 4.85 4.99
N ILE A 293 -8.00 5.52 4.79
CA ILE A 293 -8.62 6.37 5.82
C ILE A 293 -9.44 5.56 6.84
N CYS A 294 -9.84 4.34 6.51
CA CYS A 294 -10.77 3.56 7.35
C CYS A 294 -10.18 2.25 7.86
N SER A 295 -10.79 1.74 8.93
CA SER A 295 -10.59 0.39 9.45
C SER A 295 -11.85 -0.43 9.21
N GLY A 296 -11.72 -1.47 8.42
CA GLY A 296 -12.79 -2.40 8.09
C GLY A 296 -12.64 -3.75 8.80
N ILE A 297 -13.57 -4.65 8.55
CA ILE A 297 -13.59 -6.01 9.11
C ILE A 297 -12.72 -6.92 8.24
N ASP A 298 -11.78 -7.63 8.87
CA ASP A 298 -10.92 -8.60 8.19
C ASP A 298 -11.62 -9.96 7.96
N ALA A 299 -10.97 -10.85 7.24
CA ALA A 299 -11.50 -12.18 6.95
C ALA A 299 -11.67 -13.07 8.21
N TRP A 300 -11.15 -12.63 9.35
CA TRP A 300 -11.28 -13.29 10.66
C TRP A 300 -12.27 -12.60 11.59
N GLY A 301 -13.02 -11.58 11.08
CA GLY A 301 -14.05 -10.87 11.82
C GLY A 301 -13.54 -9.76 12.76
N ARG A 302 -12.28 -9.33 12.63
CA ARG A 302 -11.65 -8.32 13.48
C ARG A 302 -11.58 -6.97 12.75
N HIS A 303 -11.75 -5.87 13.47
CA HIS A 303 -11.44 -4.56 12.89
C HIS A 303 -9.93 -4.42 12.69
N ARG A 304 -9.52 -4.13 11.45
CA ARG A 304 -8.13 -3.87 11.09
C ARG A 304 -7.99 -2.67 10.16
N TRP A 305 -6.90 -1.97 10.33
CA TRP A 305 -6.47 -0.93 9.41
C TRP A 305 -5.44 -1.50 8.44
N ILE A 306 -5.80 -1.55 7.16
CA ILE A 306 -4.97 -2.11 6.09
C ILE A 306 -4.87 -1.07 4.98
N ALA A 307 -3.70 -0.42 4.88
CA ALA A 307 -3.42 0.65 3.92
C ALA A 307 -2.74 0.06 2.67
N LEU A 308 -3.53 -0.57 1.80
CA LEU A 308 -3.07 -1.24 0.59
C LEU A 308 -3.99 -0.93 -0.60
N PHE A 309 -3.42 -0.96 -1.81
CA PHE A 309 -4.12 -0.62 -3.04
C PHE A 309 -5.35 -1.52 -3.34
N PRO A 310 -5.25 -2.87 -3.33
CA PRO A 310 -6.40 -3.70 -3.66
C PRO A 310 -7.54 -3.66 -2.62
N PRO A 311 -7.27 -3.67 -1.29
CA PRO A 311 -8.31 -3.41 -0.29
C PRO A 311 -9.00 -2.07 -0.46
N ALA A 312 -8.26 -1.01 -0.85
CA ALA A 312 -8.85 0.29 -1.12
C ALA A 312 -9.84 0.25 -2.29
N GLN A 313 -9.49 -0.43 -3.38
CA GLN A 313 -10.39 -0.62 -4.53
C GLN A 313 -11.64 -1.42 -4.15
N GLN A 314 -11.48 -2.52 -3.42
CA GLN A 314 -12.59 -3.36 -2.98
C GLN A 314 -13.56 -2.60 -2.07
N GLY A 315 -13.03 -1.90 -1.06
CA GLY A 315 -13.82 -1.07 -0.17
C GLY A 315 -14.54 0.06 -0.91
N GLY A 316 -13.84 0.71 -1.85
CA GLY A 316 -14.42 1.73 -2.70
C GLY A 316 -15.62 1.22 -3.53
N ALA A 317 -15.48 0.07 -4.18
CA ALA A 317 -16.55 -0.53 -4.95
C ALA A 317 -17.76 -0.89 -4.07
N VAL A 318 -17.54 -1.48 -2.90
CA VAL A 318 -18.62 -1.78 -1.94
C VAL A 318 -19.32 -0.51 -1.48
N ALA A 319 -18.58 0.55 -1.15
CA ALA A 319 -19.15 1.85 -0.79
C ALA A 319 -19.98 2.43 -1.95
N GLY A 320 -19.48 2.39 -3.18
CA GLY A 320 -20.19 2.86 -4.36
C GLY A 320 -21.53 2.17 -4.59
N TYR A 321 -21.55 0.84 -4.56
CA TYR A 321 -22.80 0.07 -4.69
C TYR A 321 -23.81 0.41 -3.57
N ASN A 322 -23.31 0.54 -2.34
CA ASN A 322 -24.21 0.79 -1.19
C ASN A 322 -24.73 2.23 -1.15
N MET A 323 -23.92 3.21 -1.57
CA MET A 323 -24.42 4.59 -1.75
C MET A 323 -25.48 4.68 -2.85
N ALA A 324 -25.39 3.84 -3.90
CA ALA A 324 -26.40 3.74 -4.95
C ALA A 324 -27.65 2.92 -4.55
N GLY A 325 -27.75 2.48 -3.28
CA GLY A 325 -28.94 1.83 -2.73
C GLY A 325 -28.93 0.30 -2.73
N LEU A 326 -27.83 -0.34 -3.18
CA LEU A 326 -27.68 -1.79 -3.04
C LEU A 326 -27.28 -2.19 -1.60
N LYS A 327 -27.30 -3.49 -1.33
CA LYS A 327 -26.81 -4.08 -0.08
C LYS A 327 -25.71 -5.08 -0.38
N VAL A 328 -24.50 -4.56 -0.67
CA VAL A 328 -23.32 -5.36 -1.00
C VAL A 328 -22.41 -5.42 0.22
N LYS A 329 -22.10 -6.62 0.71
CA LYS A 329 -21.17 -6.82 1.82
C LYS A 329 -19.74 -6.92 1.33
N HIS A 330 -18.82 -6.25 2.04
CA HIS A 330 -17.40 -6.51 1.91
C HIS A 330 -17.09 -7.92 2.40
N SER A 331 -16.32 -8.64 1.62
CA SER A 331 -16.03 -10.04 1.90
C SER A 331 -14.99 -10.28 3.02
N GLY A 332 -14.58 -9.25 3.73
CA GLY A 332 -13.49 -9.24 4.72
C GLY A 332 -12.16 -8.80 4.10
N LEU A 333 -11.42 -7.97 4.82
CA LEU A 333 -10.08 -7.53 4.42
C LEU A 333 -9.07 -8.66 4.60
N VAL A 334 -8.14 -8.80 3.67
CA VAL A 334 -6.96 -9.63 3.83
C VAL A 334 -5.73 -8.76 3.58
N ASP A 335 -4.80 -8.82 4.52
CA ASP A 335 -3.50 -8.19 4.37
C ASP A 335 -2.68 -9.02 3.38
N TYR A 336 -2.48 -8.52 2.17
CA TYR A 336 -1.57 -9.12 1.20
C TYR A 336 -0.78 -8.02 0.51
N ASN A 337 0.53 -8.17 0.55
CA ASN A 337 1.44 -7.15 0.06
C ASN A 337 2.61 -7.79 -0.69
N ALA A 338 3.17 -7.04 -1.61
CA ALA A 338 4.33 -7.44 -2.39
C ALA A 338 5.28 -6.27 -2.58
N VAL A 339 6.56 -6.53 -2.44
CA VAL A 339 7.65 -5.62 -2.74
C VAL A 339 8.23 -6.01 -4.09
N LYS A 340 8.26 -5.05 -5.01
CA LYS A 340 8.55 -5.24 -6.43
C LYS A 340 10.01 -4.91 -6.78
N THR A 341 10.94 -5.26 -5.90
CA THR A 341 12.36 -5.07 -6.22
C THR A 341 12.78 -5.91 -7.42
N ARG A 342 13.69 -5.39 -8.23
CA ARG A 342 14.16 -6.04 -9.48
C ARG A 342 15.01 -7.27 -9.21
N SER A 343 15.88 -7.18 -8.19
CA SER A 343 16.78 -8.25 -7.80
C SER A 343 16.01 -9.42 -7.19
N VAL A 344 15.17 -9.15 -6.20
CA VAL A 344 14.48 -10.17 -5.43
C VAL A 344 13.08 -9.72 -5.00
N PRO A 345 12.00 -10.21 -5.62
CA PRO A 345 10.66 -9.93 -5.13
C PRO A 345 10.42 -10.64 -3.79
N ALA A 346 9.62 -9.99 -2.94
CA ALA A 346 9.13 -10.58 -1.70
C ALA A 346 7.66 -10.26 -1.51
N GLY A 347 6.95 -11.07 -0.76
CA GLY A 347 5.55 -10.81 -0.46
C GLY A 347 5.02 -11.62 0.70
N SER A 348 3.86 -11.21 1.17
CA SER A 348 3.14 -11.88 2.24
C SER A 348 1.64 -11.79 2.03
N GLY A 349 0.90 -12.73 2.62
CA GLY A 349 -0.54 -12.68 2.69
C GLY A 349 -1.04 -13.32 3.98
N GLY A 350 -2.10 -12.74 4.56
CA GLY A 350 -2.67 -13.19 5.81
C GLY A 350 -1.86 -12.75 7.03
N LEU A 351 -1.83 -13.60 8.04
CA LEU A 351 -1.24 -13.29 9.34
C LEU A 351 -0.14 -14.31 9.69
N PHE A 352 0.83 -13.89 10.47
CA PHE A 352 1.92 -14.77 10.91
C PHE A 352 2.31 -14.59 12.39
N GLU A 353 1.98 -13.45 12.98
CA GLU A 353 2.44 -13.09 14.33
C GLU A 353 1.94 -14.03 15.42
N ASP A 354 0.71 -14.55 15.27
CA ASP A 354 0.08 -15.47 16.23
C ASP A 354 0.02 -16.92 15.71
N ALA A 355 0.84 -17.28 14.74
CA ALA A 355 0.85 -18.62 14.17
C ALA A 355 1.41 -19.63 15.18
N GLU A 356 0.79 -20.81 15.27
CA GLU A 356 1.22 -21.90 16.16
C GLU A 356 2.37 -22.71 15.59
N SER A 357 2.43 -22.78 14.25
CA SER A 357 3.46 -23.51 13.53
C SER A 357 3.65 -22.93 12.11
N SER A 358 4.74 -23.33 11.47
CA SER A 358 4.99 -22.96 10.09
C SER A 358 5.69 -24.06 9.31
N LEU A 359 5.50 -24.07 7.99
CA LEU A 359 6.19 -24.94 7.04
C LEU A 359 7.06 -24.08 6.15
N VAL A 360 8.30 -24.50 5.95
CA VAL A 360 9.27 -23.81 5.09
C VAL A 360 9.55 -24.69 3.89
N PHE A 361 9.46 -24.09 2.69
CA PHE A 361 9.79 -24.72 1.42
C PHE A 361 10.94 -23.93 0.80
N GLU A 362 12.13 -24.49 0.86
CA GLU A 362 13.34 -23.89 0.30
C GLU A 362 13.65 -24.51 -1.06
N TYR A 363 13.81 -23.61 -2.04
CA TYR A 363 14.24 -23.95 -3.40
C TYR A 363 15.48 -23.10 -3.72
N GLU A 364 16.24 -23.51 -4.71
CA GLU A 364 17.51 -22.86 -5.05
C GLU A 364 17.39 -21.33 -5.25
N GLU A 365 16.26 -20.83 -5.72
CA GLU A 365 16.07 -19.43 -6.10
C GLU A 365 14.90 -18.74 -5.38
N TYR A 366 14.15 -19.47 -4.57
CA TYR A 366 13.04 -18.88 -3.81
C TYR A 366 12.71 -19.67 -2.56
N LEU A 367 12.15 -18.98 -1.61
CA LEU A 367 11.76 -19.47 -0.29
C LEU A 367 10.29 -19.15 -0.06
N ILE A 368 9.54 -20.14 0.39
CA ILE A 368 8.13 -19.97 0.80
C ILE A 368 7.99 -20.43 2.23
N LYS A 369 7.28 -19.65 3.03
CA LYS A 369 6.88 -20.01 4.38
C LYS A 369 5.37 -19.91 4.54
N VAL A 370 4.74 -20.97 5.02
CA VAL A 370 3.29 -21.04 5.25
C VAL A 370 3.06 -21.15 6.75
N PHE A 371 2.22 -20.30 7.29
CA PHE A 371 1.89 -20.23 8.71
C PHE A 371 0.56 -20.90 8.97
N LEU A 372 0.49 -21.63 10.07
CA LEU A 372 -0.67 -22.42 10.47
C LEU A 372 -1.17 -21.97 11.84
N LYS A 373 -2.49 -21.96 11.99
CA LYS A 373 -3.19 -21.76 13.25
C LYS A 373 -4.40 -22.69 13.30
N GLU A 374 -4.57 -23.45 14.38
CA GLU A 374 -5.64 -24.46 14.53
C GLU A 374 -5.67 -25.45 13.35
N GLY A 375 -4.49 -25.84 12.85
CA GLY A 375 -4.37 -26.73 11.69
C GLY A 375 -4.77 -26.13 10.35
N LYS A 376 -5.08 -24.84 10.29
CA LYS A 376 -5.52 -24.13 9.07
C LYS A 376 -4.45 -23.17 8.60
N VAL A 377 -4.42 -22.88 7.28
CA VAL A 377 -3.54 -21.83 6.74
C VAL A 377 -3.98 -20.47 7.27
N TYR A 378 -3.03 -19.78 7.91
CA TYR A 378 -3.23 -18.50 8.55
C TYR A 378 -2.56 -17.36 7.78
N GLY A 379 -1.43 -17.66 7.15
CA GLY A 379 -0.70 -16.73 6.32
C GLY A 379 0.41 -17.40 5.54
N TYR A 380 1.07 -16.65 4.68
CA TYR A 380 2.24 -17.08 3.94
C TYR A 380 3.20 -15.92 3.69
N GLN A 381 4.46 -16.27 3.44
CA GLN A 381 5.50 -15.35 3.00
C GLN A 381 6.31 -16.01 1.89
N PHE A 382 6.85 -15.20 0.97
CA PHE A 382 7.81 -15.67 -0.02
C PHE A 382 8.92 -14.66 -0.26
N VAL A 383 10.09 -15.16 -0.65
CA VAL A 383 11.27 -14.38 -1.06
C VAL A 383 11.91 -15.07 -2.27
N GLY A 384 12.29 -14.32 -3.28
CA GLY A 384 13.01 -14.84 -4.44
C GLY A 384 12.16 -15.00 -5.70
N ARG A 385 12.82 -15.40 -6.78
CA ARG A 385 12.21 -15.66 -8.09
C ARG A 385 12.33 -17.12 -8.43
N PRO A 386 11.23 -17.80 -8.80
CA PRO A 386 11.33 -19.12 -9.35
C PRO A 386 12.03 -19.09 -10.72
N ASN A 387 13.08 -19.91 -10.90
CA ASN A 387 13.77 -20.06 -12.19
C ASN A 387 12.84 -20.67 -13.23
N ARG A 388 12.53 -19.92 -14.27
CA ARG A 388 11.63 -20.34 -15.33
C ARG A 388 12.08 -21.60 -16.09
N ARG A 389 13.39 -21.75 -16.35
CA ARG A 389 13.89 -22.92 -17.07
C ARG A 389 13.66 -24.19 -16.26
N LYS A 390 13.91 -24.15 -14.93
CA LYS A 390 13.69 -25.30 -14.05
C LYS A 390 12.19 -25.55 -13.79
N LEU A 391 11.38 -24.51 -13.65
CA LEU A 391 9.92 -24.62 -13.54
C LEU A 391 9.28 -25.23 -14.77
N ASN A 392 9.70 -24.84 -15.98
CA ASN A 392 9.20 -25.41 -17.24
C ASN A 392 9.62 -26.86 -17.45
N GLN A 393 10.75 -27.29 -16.89
CA GLN A 393 11.21 -28.70 -16.95
C GLN A 393 10.42 -29.59 -15.97
N SER A 394 10.02 -29.04 -14.83
CA SER A 394 9.35 -29.79 -13.77
C SER A 394 7.81 -29.68 -13.79
N ASN A 395 7.23 -28.76 -14.54
CA ASN A 395 5.79 -28.53 -14.55
C ASN A 395 5.22 -28.33 -15.97
N PRO A 396 4.50 -29.34 -16.52
CA PRO A 396 3.92 -29.31 -17.86
C PRO A 396 2.94 -28.15 -18.11
N PHE A 397 2.35 -27.56 -17.05
CA PHE A 397 1.42 -26.43 -17.16
C PHE A 397 2.08 -25.09 -17.46
N LEU A 398 3.42 -24.99 -17.35
CA LEU A 398 4.18 -23.77 -17.63
C LEU A 398 4.81 -23.75 -19.03
N LYS A 399 4.62 -24.82 -19.81
CA LYS A 399 5.05 -24.87 -21.21
C LYS A 399 4.24 -23.87 -22.04
N GLY A 400 4.92 -22.90 -22.64
CA GLY A 400 4.33 -21.94 -23.58
C GLY A 400 4.16 -20.50 -23.06
N LEU A 401 4.66 -20.17 -21.87
CA LEU A 401 4.62 -18.80 -21.35
C LEU A 401 5.70 -17.90 -21.96
N ASP A 402 5.27 -16.77 -22.56
CA ASP A 402 6.16 -15.81 -23.20
C ASP A 402 6.96 -14.99 -22.15
N ALA A 403 8.30 -14.99 -22.32
CA ALA A 403 9.23 -14.30 -21.45
C ALA A 403 9.02 -12.76 -21.41
N LYS A 404 8.56 -12.17 -22.53
CA LYS A 404 8.30 -10.72 -22.64
C LYS A 404 7.08 -10.28 -21.83
N ALA A 405 6.00 -11.06 -21.88
CA ALA A 405 4.78 -10.80 -21.12
C ALA A 405 5.01 -10.87 -19.59
N PHE A 406 5.94 -11.73 -19.15
CA PHE A 406 6.32 -11.83 -17.75
C PHE A 406 7.11 -10.62 -17.24
N LEU A 407 8.01 -10.10 -18.03
CA LEU A 407 8.80 -8.94 -17.64
C LEU A 407 7.95 -7.67 -17.52
N ASN A 408 6.93 -7.54 -18.37
CA ASN A 408 6.01 -6.40 -18.38
C ASN A 408 4.91 -6.48 -17.29
N ASN A 409 4.64 -7.68 -16.72
CA ASN A 409 3.56 -7.93 -15.75
C ASN A 409 4.07 -8.19 -14.33
N ARG A 410 5.22 -7.66 -13.94
CA ARG A 410 5.87 -7.92 -12.64
C ARG A 410 5.02 -7.62 -11.39
N GLY A 411 4.06 -6.69 -11.48
CA GLY A 411 3.18 -6.32 -10.37
C GLY A 411 1.93 -7.18 -10.25
N LEU A 412 1.28 -7.48 -11.38
CA LEU A 412 0.00 -8.22 -11.41
C LEU A 412 0.10 -9.67 -10.91
N GLY A 413 1.26 -10.31 -11.11
CA GLY A 413 1.48 -11.68 -10.66
C GLY A 413 1.48 -11.86 -9.14
N LEU A 414 1.98 -10.88 -8.40
CA LEU A 414 2.06 -10.92 -6.94
C LEU A 414 0.71 -10.55 -6.30
N GLU A 415 -0.03 -9.63 -6.89
CA GLU A 415 -1.40 -9.27 -6.47
C GLU A 415 -2.37 -10.44 -6.69
N ALA A 416 -2.23 -11.19 -7.80
CA ALA A 416 -3.05 -12.37 -8.06
C ALA A 416 -2.83 -13.49 -7.03
N SER A 417 -1.61 -13.65 -6.50
CA SER A 417 -1.35 -14.63 -5.42
C SER A 417 -2.08 -14.25 -4.13
N GLY A 418 -2.16 -12.96 -3.81
CA GLY A 418 -2.92 -12.44 -2.68
C GLY A 418 -4.42 -12.71 -2.82
N VAL A 419 -4.98 -12.51 -4.03
CA VAL A 419 -6.39 -12.77 -4.31
C VAL A 419 -6.72 -14.26 -4.23
N LEU A 420 -5.85 -15.13 -4.74
CA LEU A 420 -6.01 -16.58 -4.61
C LEU A 420 -5.97 -17.02 -3.15
N PHE A 421 -5.04 -16.47 -2.36
CA PHE A 421 -4.95 -16.73 -0.94
C PHE A 421 -6.20 -16.21 -0.19
N HIS A 422 -6.69 -15.03 -0.55
CA HIS A 422 -7.93 -14.47 -0.03
C HIS A 422 -9.14 -15.36 -0.32
N HIS A 423 -9.28 -15.84 -1.55
CA HIS A 423 -10.33 -16.79 -1.93
C HIS A 423 -10.23 -18.09 -1.14
N PHE A 424 -9.02 -18.57 -0.95
CA PHE A 424 -8.75 -19.79 -0.17
C PHE A 424 -9.11 -19.64 1.32
N ILE A 425 -8.72 -18.51 1.96
CA ILE A 425 -9.06 -18.26 3.37
C ILE A 425 -10.57 -18.19 3.62
N LYS A 426 -11.36 -17.78 2.62
CA LYS A 426 -12.82 -17.70 2.72
C LYS A 426 -13.54 -19.03 2.60
N GLN A 427 -12.94 -20.07 2.08
CA GLN A 427 -13.58 -21.38 2.03
C GLN A 427 -13.81 -21.90 3.45
N LYS A 428 -15.03 -22.42 3.71
CA LYS A 428 -15.43 -22.93 5.04
C LYS A 428 -14.54 -24.06 5.52
N ASP A 429 -13.96 -24.81 4.61
CA ASP A 429 -13.07 -25.94 4.89
C ASP A 429 -11.63 -25.53 4.62
N ARG A 430 -10.98 -24.92 5.64
CA ARG A 430 -9.58 -24.48 5.62
C ARG A 430 -8.62 -25.61 6.03
N THR A 431 -9.06 -26.85 5.96
CA THR A 431 -8.21 -27.99 6.39
C THR A 431 -6.96 -28.06 5.53
N PHE A 432 -5.85 -28.15 6.24
CA PHE A 432 -4.54 -28.25 5.65
C PHE A 432 -4.34 -29.65 5.07
N SER A 433 -4.37 -29.77 3.76
CA SER A 433 -3.92 -30.96 3.04
C SER A 433 -2.72 -30.62 2.18
N SER A 434 -1.94 -31.65 1.80
CA SER A 434 -0.86 -31.51 0.83
C SER A 434 -1.35 -30.90 -0.50
N GLU A 435 -2.61 -31.12 -0.85
CA GLU A 435 -3.28 -30.53 -2.02
C GLU A 435 -3.43 -29.01 -1.90
N VAL A 436 -3.70 -28.49 -0.70
CA VAL A 436 -3.84 -27.06 -0.44
C VAL A 436 -2.51 -26.33 -0.56
N ILE A 437 -1.43 -26.90 -0.04
CA ILE A 437 -0.07 -26.37 -0.24
C ILE A 437 0.23 -26.32 -1.75
N GLU A 438 -0.10 -27.37 -2.45
CA GLU A 438 0.12 -27.48 -3.87
C GLU A 438 -0.73 -26.46 -4.65
N VAL A 439 -1.97 -26.18 -4.24
CA VAL A 439 -2.83 -25.12 -4.80
C VAL A 439 -2.25 -23.74 -4.53
N ILE A 440 -1.76 -23.45 -3.31
CA ILE A 440 -1.08 -22.20 -2.99
C ILE A 440 0.18 -22.06 -3.82
N LYS A 441 1.04 -23.09 -3.88
CA LYS A 441 2.24 -23.11 -4.73
C LYS A 441 1.90 -22.89 -6.19
N ARG A 442 0.93 -23.62 -6.75
CA ARG A 442 0.48 -23.49 -8.15
C ARG A 442 -0.14 -22.14 -8.40
N GLY A 443 -0.93 -21.60 -7.48
CA GLY A 443 -1.51 -20.26 -7.55
C GLY A 443 -0.42 -19.19 -7.58
N MET A 444 0.54 -19.25 -6.67
CA MET A 444 1.69 -18.35 -6.64
C MET A 444 2.54 -18.45 -7.91
N LEU A 445 2.81 -19.66 -8.37
CA LEU A 445 3.59 -19.92 -9.59
C LEU A 445 2.84 -19.50 -10.86
N ARG A 446 1.50 -19.66 -10.92
CA ARG A 446 0.66 -19.18 -12.03
C ARG A 446 0.59 -17.66 -12.06
N SER A 447 0.43 -17.01 -10.91
CA SER A 447 0.38 -15.56 -10.82
C SER A 447 1.70 -14.90 -11.25
N LEU A 448 2.81 -15.56 -11.03
CA LEU A 448 4.13 -15.14 -11.51
C LEU A 448 4.33 -15.31 -13.03
N GLY A 449 3.42 -16.01 -13.72
CA GLY A 449 3.64 -16.42 -15.12
C GLY A 449 2.47 -16.32 -16.09
N ASN A 450 1.25 -15.97 -15.68
CA ASN A 450 0.08 -15.98 -16.57
C ASN A 450 -0.55 -14.59 -16.79
N PRO A 451 -0.36 -13.94 -17.96
CA PRO A 451 -0.98 -12.64 -18.26
C PRO A 451 -2.49 -12.68 -18.53
N LYS A 452 -3.11 -13.86 -18.61
CA LYS A 452 -4.55 -14.06 -18.88
C LYS A 452 -5.31 -14.64 -17.68
N PHE A 453 -4.83 -14.45 -16.46
CA PHE A 453 -5.59 -14.86 -15.30
C PHE A 453 -6.73 -13.85 -15.09
N GLU A 454 -7.88 -14.12 -15.73
CA GLU A 454 -9.14 -13.49 -15.36
C GLU A 454 -9.53 -14.04 -13.99
N LEU A 455 -9.54 -13.15 -12.99
CA LEU A 455 -10.14 -13.44 -11.69
C LEU A 455 -11.60 -13.78 -11.93
N PRO A 456 -12.14 -14.87 -11.37
CA PRO A 456 -13.57 -15.03 -11.33
C PRO A 456 -14.13 -13.89 -10.48
N LEU A 457 -14.54 -12.82 -11.16
CA LEU A 457 -15.26 -11.71 -10.59
C LEU A 457 -16.63 -12.27 -10.16
N PHE A 458 -16.82 -12.38 -8.85
CA PHE A 458 -18.10 -12.44 -8.18
C PHE A 458 -19.14 -13.41 -8.78
N HIS A 459 -19.26 -14.60 -8.23
CA HIS A 459 -20.54 -15.29 -8.33
C HIS A 459 -21.59 -14.48 -7.56
N ARG A 460 -22.56 -13.95 -8.33
CA ARG A 460 -23.82 -13.46 -7.77
C ARG A 460 -24.56 -14.69 -7.24
N GLU A 461 -24.81 -14.76 -5.96
CA GLU A 461 -25.99 -15.40 -5.40
C GLU A 461 -27.04 -14.35 -5.08
#